data_03b4a082db90621481cdaa1295c81c56
#
_entry.id   03b4a082db90621481cdaa1295c81c56
#
_cell.length_a   1.000
_cell.length_b   1.000
_cell.length_c   1.000
_cell.angle_alpha   90.00
_cell.angle_beta   90.00
_cell.angle_gamma   90.00
#
_symmetry.space_group_name_H-M   'P 1'
#
loop_
_entity.id
_entity.type
_entity.pdbx_description
1 polymer ?
#
loop_
_entity_poly.entity_id
_entity_poly.type
_entity_poly.pdbx_seq_one_letter_code
_entity_poly.pdbx_strand_id
1 'polypeptide(L)'
;HCGISKNPKVNTFWYNLYANYILGFIDKVWDLHHNYGHHSYTNIHKRDPDVSNALAFIRKSPHQQLKPQHRFQWYTAYLLLVFFPNQWFGQVIQYFMSTQRKKVFGVPMLHKEETTKTPFYIYFAIILGLASIIYWHQGLKFTIISLYLYSSGVGFLYWACVFPNHDTDLAEQSSIEEVQGKEADWGEHQIRHSSNFRIPDFLSYFIGGMNYQIEHHLFPTVHPRHYPAIAKIVEEECAKRGIPHHTHKSWFHALAGNFKHLYAMSKGKKE
;
A
#
# COMPACT_ATOMS: atom_id res chain seq x y z
N HIS A 1 2.47 -11.12 -2.54
CA HIS A 1 2.32 -12.23 -3.49
C HIS A 1 3.69 -12.66 -4.04
N CYS A 2 4.09 -13.91 -3.76
CA CYS A 2 5.34 -14.48 -4.28
C CYS A 2 5.01 -15.50 -5.37
N GLY A 3 4.81 -15.04 -6.59
CA GLY A 3 4.64 -15.91 -7.76
C GLY A 3 5.97 -16.42 -8.33
N ILE A 4 6.95 -16.75 -7.47
CA ILE A 4 8.31 -17.14 -7.88
C ILE A 4 8.42 -18.60 -8.36
N SER A 5 7.46 -19.43 -8.02
CA SER A 5 7.45 -20.85 -8.34
C SER A 5 6.07 -21.32 -8.79
N LYS A 6 6.05 -22.39 -9.61
CA LYS A 6 4.82 -23.13 -9.91
C LYS A 6 4.27 -23.90 -8.70
N ASN A 7 5.11 -24.14 -7.69
CA ASN A 7 4.73 -24.82 -6.46
C ASN A 7 4.18 -23.81 -5.43
N PRO A 8 2.88 -23.89 -5.07
CA PRO A 8 2.27 -22.96 -4.10
C PRO A 8 2.95 -22.98 -2.73
N LYS A 9 3.44 -24.13 -2.28
CA LYS A 9 4.13 -24.26 -0.98
C LYS A 9 5.41 -23.44 -0.92
N VAL A 10 6.15 -23.37 -2.04
CA VAL A 10 7.37 -22.56 -2.16
C VAL A 10 7.00 -21.08 -2.09
N ASN A 11 5.96 -20.66 -2.78
CA ASN A 11 5.49 -19.28 -2.76
C ASN A 11 5.01 -18.87 -1.35
N THR A 12 4.23 -19.73 -0.68
CA THR A 12 3.77 -19.49 0.69
C THR A 12 4.94 -19.41 1.67
N PHE A 13 5.93 -20.29 1.56
CA PHE A 13 7.11 -20.23 2.42
C PHE A 13 7.85 -18.88 2.29
N TRP A 14 8.15 -18.44 1.07
CA TRP A 14 8.85 -17.19 0.86
C TRP A 14 8.00 -15.97 1.24
N TYR A 15 6.70 -16.01 0.95
CA TYR A 15 5.78 -14.96 1.39
C TYR A 15 5.79 -14.82 2.91
N ASN A 16 5.60 -15.91 3.64
CA ASN A 16 5.59 -15.89 5.10
C ASN A 16 6.93 -15.44 5.70
N LEU A 17 8.05 -15.90 5.13
CA LEU A 17 9.37 -15.47 5.56
C LEU A 17 9.54 -13.95 5.40
N TYR A 18 9.20 -13.43 4.24
CA TYR A 18 9.35 -12.00 3.96
C TYR A 18 8.36 -11.15 4.74
N ALA A 19 7.07 -11.48 4.67
CA ALA A 19 6.03 -10.70 5.32
C ALA A 19 6.21 -10.68 6.84
N ASN A 20 6.33 -11.84 7.45
CA ASN A 20 6.31 -11.94 8.90
C ASN A 20 7.65 -11.56 9.57
N TYR A 21 8.79 -11.88 8.95
CA TYR A 21 10.08 -11.80 9.66
C TYR A 21 11.04 -10.76 9.11
N ILE A 22 10.90 -10.34 7.85
CA ILE A 22 11.74 -9.29 7.26
C ILE A 22 11.00 -7.95 7.28
N LEU A 23 9.76 -7.92 6.78
CA LEU A 23 8.95 -6.70 6.80
C LEU A 23 8.19 -6.52 8.11
N GLY A 24 7.97 -7.62 8.85
CA GLY A 24 7.27 -7.63 10.13
C GLY A 24 5.77 -7.44 10.02
N PHE A 25 5.16 -7.71 8.88
CA PHE A 25 3.71 -7.76 8.75
C PHE A 25 3.17 -9.06 9.36
N ILE A 26 1.99 -9.00 9.95
CA ILE A 26 1.25 -10.21 10.28
C ILE A 26 0.56 -10.65 8.99
N ASP A 27 1.03 -11.73 8.37
CA ASP A 27 0.62 -12.22 7.05
C ASP A 27 -0.92 -12.26 6.88
N LYS A 28 -1.63 -12.83 7.84
CA LYS A 28 -3.10 -12.91 7.82
C LYS A 28 -3.80 -11.56 7.93
N VAL A 29 -3.25 -10.63 8.70
CA VAL A 29 -3.77 -9.26 8.76
C VAL A 29 -3.51 -8.53 7.46
N TRP A 30 -2.34 -8.76 6.86
CA TRP A 30 -2.01 -8.22 5.55
C TRP A 30 -2.91 -8.77 4.45
N ASP A 31 -3.18 -10.08 4.44
CA ASP A 31 -4.10 -10.69 3.48
C ASP A 31 -5.51 -10.10 3.58
N LEU A 32 -6.05 -9.98 4.80
CA LEU A 32 -7.35 -9.34 5.02
C LEU A 32 -7.38 -7.89 4.58
N HIS A 33 -6.31 -7.16 4.85
CA HIS A 33 -6.18 -5.76 4.48
C HIS A 33 -6.02 -5.59 2.97
N HIS A 34 -4.99 -6.20 2.40
CA HIS A 34 -4.54 -5.95 1.04
C HIS A 34 -5.35 -6.74 0.01
N ASN A 35 -5.48 -8.06 0.20
CA ASN A 35 -6.09 -8.91 -0.81
C ASN A 35 -7.62 -8.86 -0.77
N TYR A 36 -8.22 -9.03 0.42
CA TYR A 36 -9.68 -9.05 0.58
C TYR A 36 -10.29 -7.66 0.76
N GLY A 37 -9.54 -6.69 1.24
CA GLY A 37 -9.99 -5.31 1.41
C GLY A 37 -9.66 -4.47 0.19
N HIS A 38 -8.39 -4.12 0.04
CA HIS A 38 -7.93 -3.16 -0.96
C HIS A 38 -8.13 -3.64 -2.41
N HIS A 39 -7.64 -4.81 -2.80
CA HIS A 39 -7.84 -5.33 -4.16
C HIS A 39 -9.30 -5.60 -4.56
N SER A 40 -10.17 -5.87 -3.57
CA SER A 40 -11.58 -6.07 -3.86
C SER A 40 -12.36 -4.76 -3.98
N TYR A 41 -11.88 -3.68 -3.35
CA TYR A 41 -12.61 -2.42 -3.20
C TYR A 41 -11.72 -1.20 -3.41
N THR A 42 -10.75 -1.29 -4.30
CA THR A 42 -9.73 -0.25 -4.55
C THR A 42 -10.34 1.13 -4.66
N ASN A 43 -9.90 2.05 -3.81
CA ASN A 43 -10.34 3.44 -3.71
C ASN A 43 -11.85 3.65 -3.46
N ILE A 44 -12.58 2.64 -2.97
CA ILE A 44 -13.98 2.81 -2.57
C ILE A 44 -14.05 3.24 -1.11
N HIS A 45 -14.53 4.45 -0.86
CA HIS A 45 -14.71 4.97 0.49
C HIS A 45 -15.60 4.06 1.35
N LYS A 46 -15.21 3.80 2.60
CA LYS A 46 -15.82 2.88 3.58
C LYS A 46 -15.72 1.39 3.25
N ARG A 47 -15.05 1.02 2.15
CA ARG A 47 -14.80 -0.38 1.77
C ARG A 47 -13.33 -0.69 1.65
N ASP A 48 -12.56 0.22 1.06
CA ASP A 48 -11.12 0.09 0.98
C ASP A 48 -10.47 0.45 2.34
N PRO A 49 -9.77 -0.49 2.98
CA PRO A 49 -9.02 -0.21 4.20
C PRO A 49 -7.93 0.84 4.01
N ASP A 50 -7.33 0.95 2.82
CA ASP A 50 -6.26 1.92 2.54
C ASP A 50 -6.80 3.35 2.50
N VAL A 51 -8.01 3.57 2.03
CA VAL A 51 -8.69 4.87 2.11
C VAL A 51 -9.07 5.19 3.55
N SER A 52 -9.50 4.18 4.31
CA SER A 52 -9.96 4.36 5.71
C SER A 52 -8.81 4.42 6.71
N ASN A 53 -7.66 3.82 6.37
CA ASN A 53 -6.46 3.71 7.19
C ASN A 53 -5.73 5.04 7.40
N ALA A 54 -6.02 6.03 6.60
CA ALA A 54 -5.30 7.31 6.64
C ALA A 54 -5.45 8.02 7.99
N LEU A 55 -5.47 7.24 9.08
CA LEU A 55 -5.48 7.74 10.45
C LEU A 55 -6.10 9.15 10.45
N ALA A 56 -6.84 9.61 11.32
CA ALA A 56 -7.55 10.91 11.29
C ALA A 56 -6.75 12.14 10.78
N PHE A 57 -5.53 11.96 10.31
CA PHE A 57 -4.58 13.00 9.86
C PHE A 57 -4.54 13.24 8.35
N ILE A 58 -4.92 12.27 7.53
CA ILE A 58 -4.88 12.37 6.06
C ILE A 58 -6.27 12.04 5.51
N ARG A 59 -6.81 12.93 4.69
CA ARG A 59 -8.02 12.71 3.90
C ARG A 59 -7.58 12.30 2.49
N LYS A 60 -7.92 11.09 2.08
CA LYS A 60 -7.52 10.50 0.80
C LYS A 60 -8.62 10.56 -0.25
N SER A 61 -9.87 10.60 0.19
CA SER A 61 -11.03 10.59 -0.72
C SER A 61 -11.91 11.81 -0.52
N PRO A 62 -12.51 12.37 -1.60
CA PRO A 62 -13.47 13.47 -1.51
C PRO A 62 -14.72 13.11 -0.70
N HIS A 63 -15.02 11.80 -0.58
CA HIS A 63 -16.14 11.27 0.19
C HIS A 63 -15.88 11.20 1.70
N GLN A 64 -14.61 11.39 2.14
CA GLN A 64 -14.28 11.51 3.55
C GLN A 64 -14.59 12.92 4.06
N GLN A 65 -15.09 13.03 5.30
CA GLN A 65 -15.34 14.31 5.93
C GLN A 65 -14.05 15.13 6.06
N LEU A 66 -14.07 16.37 5.58
CA LEU A 66 -12.98 17.32 5.78
C LEU A 66 -12.93 17.75 7.25
N LYS A 67 -11.74 17.70 7.86
CA LYS A 67 -11.49 18.11 9.24
C LYS A 67 -10.37 19.15 9.29
N PRO A 68 -10.27 19.98 10.36
CA PRO A 68 -9.26 21.05 10.45
C PRO A 68 -7.81 20.57 10.24
N GLN A 69 -7.45 19.40 10.75
CA GLN A 69 -6.11 18.83 10.60
C GLN A 69 -5.72 18.49 9.16
N HIS A 70 -6.70 18.28 8.26
CA HIS A 70 -6.43 17.98 6.85
C HIS A 70 -5.94 19.21 6.08
N ARG A 71 -6.10 20.43 6.64
CA ARG A 71 -5.76 21.68 5.95
C ARG A 71 -4.32 21.75 5.47
N PHE A 72 -3.43 21.07 6.19
CA PHE A 72 -1.99 21.08 5.93
C PHE A 72 -1.45 19.72 5.50
N GLN A 73 -2.32 18.74 5.23
CA GLN A 73 -1.92 17.36 4.93
C GLN A 73 -0.98 17.21 3.74
N TRP A 74 -1.06 18.10 2.76
CA TRP A 74 -0.23 18.10 1.55
C TRP A 74 1.27 18.23 1.84
N TYR A 75 1.68 18.72 3.01
CA TYR A 75 3.06 18.69 3.46
C TYR A 75 3.26 17.91 4.77
N THR A 76 2.29 17.91 5.70
CA THR A 76 2.42 17.18 6.97
C THR A 76 2.47 15.68 6.76
N ALA A 77 1.79 15.15 5.73
CA ALA A 77 1.89 13.75 5.36
C ALA A 77 3.34 13.36 5.04
N TYR A 78 4.03 14.16 4.23
CA TYR A 78 5.43 13.90 3.87
C TYR A 78 6.38 14.02 5.07
N LEU A 79 6.17 15.01 5.94
CA LEU A 79 6.94 15.13 7.17
C LEU A 79 6.77 13.90 8.08
N LEU A 80 5.53 13.45 8.25
CA LEU A 80 5.24 12.23 9.02
C LEU A 80 5.91 11.01 8.39
N LEU A 81 5.91 10.89 7.07
CA LEU A 81 6.49 9.75 6.36
C LEU A 81 8.02 9.71 6.44
N VAL A 82 8.67 10.87 6.44
CA VAL A 82 10.14 10.98 6.53
C VAL A 82 10.63 10.83 7.97
N PHE A 83 9.95 11.47 8.92
CA PHE A 83 10.44 11.59 10.29
C PHE A 83 9.78 10.65 11.30
N PHE A 84 8.71 9.99 10.94
CA PHE A 84 8.04 9.07 11.84
C PHE A 84 8.47 7.61 11.60
N PRO A 85 8.69 6.79 12.62
CA PRO A 85 9.03 5.38 12.47
C PRO A 85 7.82 4.55 12.00
N ASN A 86 7.40 4.82 10.76
CA ASN A 86 6.12 4.35 10.20
C ASN A 86 5.98 2.83 10.22
N GLN A 87 7.07 2.09 9.95
CA GLN A 87 7.02 0.64 9.93
C GLN A 87 6.59 0.08 11.30
N TRP A 88 7.23 0.49 12.38
CA TRP A 88 6.90 -0.02 13.71
C TRP A 88 5.52 0.41 14.17
N PHE A 89 5.11 1.63 13.84
CA PHE A 89 3.76 2.08 14.13
C PHE A 89 2.72 1.22 13.40
N GLY A 90 2.96 0.92 12.11
CA GLY A 90 2.14 0.00 11.33
C GLY A 90 2.06 -1.39 11.97
N GLN A 91 3.18 -1.93 12.49
CA GLN A 91 3.21 -3.22 13.18
C GLN A 91 2.36 -3.22 14.45
N VAL A 92 2.48 -2.18 15.26
CA VAL A 92 1.67 -2.04 16.49
C VAL A 92 0.18 -1.96 16.14
N ILE A 93 -0.19 -1.21 15.11
CA ILE A 93 -1.57 -1.16 14.63
C ILE A 93 -2.04 -2.56 14.19
N GLN A 94 -1.27 -3.26 13.37
CA GLN A 94 -1.61 -4.62 12.94
C GLN A 94 -1.76 -5.58 14.12
N TYR A 95 -0.91 -5.47 15.13
CA TYR A 95 -1.03 -6.26 16.36
C TYR A 95 -2.39 -6.05 17.05
N PHE A 96 -2.81 -4.81 17.21
CA PHE A 96 -4.13 -4.52 17.79
C PHE A 96 -5.27 -4.94 16.89
N MET A 97 -5.12 -4.78 15.58
CA MET A 97 -6.13 -5.18 14.59
C MET A 97 -6.30 -6.69 14.52
N SER A 98 -5.26 -7.48 14.76
CA SER A 98 -5.35 -8.94 14.82
C SER A 98 -6.33 -9.44 15.88
N THR A 99 -6.69 -8.59 16.85
CA THR A 99 -7.71 -8.86 17.85
C THR A 99 -9.13 -8.53 17.39
N GLN A 100 -9.28 -7.74 16.34
CA GLN A 100 -10.57 -7.29 15.82
C GLN A 100 -11.07 -8.23 14.71
N ARG A 101 -11.72 -9.30 15.10
CA ARG A 101 -12.10 -10.45 14.26
C ARG A 101 -12.93 -10.17 13.00
N LYS A 102 -13.42 -8.94 12.76
CA LYS A 102 -14.34 -8.61 11.65
C LYS A 102 -14.08 -7.27 10.98
N LYS A 103 -13.04 -6.54 11.38
CA LYS A 103 -12.77 -5.19 10.84
C LYS A 103 -11.28 -5.00 10.63
N VAL A 104 -10.93 -4.37 9.51
CA VAL A 104 -9.58 -3.88 9.24
C VAL A 104 -9.67 -2.36 9.07
N PHE A 105 -8.96 -1.59 9.90
CA PHE A 105 -9.06 -0.11 9.95
C PHE A 105 -10.50 0.43 10.02
N GLY A 106 -11.36 -0.27 10.78
CA GLY A 106 -12.76 0.10 10.90
C GLY A 106 -13.67 -0.38 9.77
N VAL A 107 -13.10 -0.90 8.68
CA VAL A 107 -13.83 -1.45 7.53
C VAL A 107 -14.24 -2.89 7.83
N PRO A 108 -15.54 -3.24 7.74
CA PRO A 108 -16.00 -4.61 7.92
C PRO A 108 -15.42 -5.53 6.84
N MET A 109 -14.88 -6.69 7.25
CA MET A 109 -14.40 -7.72 6.35
C MET A 109 -15.41 -8.87 6.26
N LEU A 110 -15.63 -9.33 5.04
CA LEU A 110 -16.49 -10.50 4.77
C LEU A 110 -15.82 -11.81 5.20
N HIS A 111 -14.51 -11.88 5.05
CA HIS A 111 -13.72 -13.04 5.48
C HIS A 111 -13.30 -12.93 6.94
N LYS A 112 -13.40 -14.07 7.64
CA LYS A 112 -12.92 -14.25 9.00
C LYS A 112 -11.73 -15.20 8.94
N GLU A 113 -10.53 -14.68 9.15
CA GLU A 113 -9.35 -15.51 9.35
C GLU A 113 -8.90 -15.46 10.81
N GLU A 114 -8.45 -16.60 11.33
CA GLU A 114 -7.78 -16.63 12.62
C GLU A 114 -6.37 -16.08 12.45
N THR A 115 -6.09 -14.98 13.12
CA THR A 115 -4.77 -14.36 13.13
C THR A 115 -4.00 -14.79 14.36
N THR A 116 -2.72 -15.11 14.17
CA THR A 116 -1.78 -15.35 15.28
C THR A 116 -0.89 -14.14 15.47
N LYS A 117 -0.52 -13.87 16.72
CA LYS A 117 0.44 -12.81 17.06
C LYS A 117 1.89 -13.27 17.06
N THR A 118 2.12 -14.55 16.84
CA THR A 118 3.46 -15.14 16.81
C THR A 118 4.45 -14.43 15.88
N PRO A 119 4.09 -14.07 14.63
CA PRO A 119 4.99 -13.33 13.74
C PRO A 119 5.44 -11.99 14.34
N PHE A 120 4.54 -11.26 15.00
CA PHE A 120 4.87 -10.00 15.65
C PHE A 120 5.95 -10.18 16.74
N TYR A 121 5.79 -11.17 17.60
CA TYR A 121 6.77 -11.41 18.68
C TYR A 121 8.13 -11.86 18.13
N ILE A 122 8.14 -12.74 17.11
CA ILE A 122 9.38 -13.19 16.47
C ILE A 122 10.10 -12.02 15.78
N TYR A 123 9.37 -11.19 15.04
CA TYR A 123 9.94 -10.01 14.40
C TYR A 123 10.62 -9.08 15.42
N PHE A 124 9.92 -8.73 16.50
CA PHE A 124 10.51 -7.86 17.52
C PHE A 124 11.66 -8.53 18.29
N ALA A 125 11.65 -9.85 18.46
CA ALA A 125 12.80 -10.58 19.01
C ALA A 125 14.02 -10.47 18.08
N ILE A 126 13.83 -10.58 16.76
CA ILE A 126 14.90 -10.37 15.77
C ILE A 126 15.44 -8.93 15.85
N ILE A 127 14.56 -7.93 15.88
CA ILE A 127 14.95 -6.52 15.99
C ILE A 127 15.72 -6.27 17.31
N LEU A 128 15.28 -6.84 18.43
CA LEU A 128 16.00 -6.73 19.70
C LEU A 128 17.38 -7.41 19.65
N GLY A 129 17.48 -8.57 19.00
CA GLY A 129 18.77 -9.24 18.78
C GLY A 129 19.73 -8.38 17.97
N LEU A 130 19.28 -7.82 16.84
CA LEU A 130 20.08 -6.88 16.02
C LEU A 130 20.45 -5.62 16.79
N ALA A 131 19.52 -5.04 17.54
CA ALA A 131 19.77 -3.89 18.41
C ALA A 131 20.84 -4.18 19.47
N SER A 132 20.82 -5.37 20.06
CA SER A 132 21.82 -5.80 21.05
C SER A 132 23.21 -5.93 20.44
N ILE A 133 23.30 -6.47 19.22
CA ILE A 133 24.57 -6.55 18.48
C ILE A 133 25.13 -5.15 18.19
N ILE A 134 24.27 -4.24 17.67
CA ILE A 134 24.68 -2.85 17.38
C ILE A 134 25.11 -2.15 18.68
N TYR A 135 24.34 -2.32 19.75
CA TYR A 135 24.64 -1.74 21.06
C TYR A 135 26.02 -2.20 21.58
N TRP A 136 26.30 -3.48 21.49
CA TRP A 136 27.58 -4.07 21.94
C TRP A 136 28.77 -3.46 21.18
N HIS A 137 28.63 -3.26 19.87
CA HIS A 137 29.75 -2.78 19.03
C HIS A 137 29.84 -1.27 18.95
N GLN A 138 28.71 -0.54 19.00
CA GLN A 138 28.64 0.89 18.67
C GLN A 138 28.02 1.76 19.76
N GLY A 139 27.46 1.16 20.81
CA GLY A 139 26.80 1.84 21.92
C GLY A 139 25.40 2.38 21.60
N LEU A 140 24.77 2.94 22.63
CA LEU A 140 23.35 3.32 22.62
C LEU A 140 22.97 4.32 21.52
N LYS A 141 23.78 5.34 21.31
CA LYS A 141 23.50 6.40 20.32
C LYS A 141 23.33 5.82 18.91
N PHE A 142 24.28 5.00 18.49
CA PHE A 142 24.21 4.38 17.16
C PHE A 142 23.10 3.36 17.04
N THR A 143 22.79 2.63 18.10
CA THR A 143 21.63 1.72 18.15
C THR A 143 20.34 2.47 17.86
N ILE A 144 20.08 3.56 18.60
CA ILE A 144 18.87 4.37 18.42
C ILE A 144 18.78 4.94 17.01
N ILE A 145 19.88 5.50 16.50
CA ILE A 145 19.90 6.07 15.14
C ILE A 145 19.64 4.99 14.10
N SER A 146 20.29 3.82 14.19
CA SER A 146 20.12 2.73 13.23
C SER A 146 18.69 2.21 13.20
N LEU A 147 18.09 1.98 14.37
CA LEU A 147 16.72 1.52 14.47
C LEU A 147 15.72 2.56 13.94
N TYR A 148 15.95 3.84 14.23
CA TYR A 148 15.14 4.93 13.71
C TYR A 148 15.23 5.01 12.18
N LEU A 149 16.44 5.03 11.62
CA LEU A 149 16.66 5.09 10.17
C LEU A 149 16.09 3.86 9.45
N TYR A 150 16.20 2.67 10.06
CA TYR A 150 15.59 1.47 9.52
C TYR A 150 14.06 1.62 9.44
N SER A 151 13.41 1.95 10.54
CA SER A 151 11.95 2.03 10.58
C SER A 151 11.38 3.16 9.70
N SER A 152 12.00 4.33 9.73
CA SER A 152 11.58 5.47 8.90
C SER A 152 11.90 5.24 7.43
N GLY A 153 13.07 4.67 7.11
CA GLY A 153 13.52 4.40 5.75
C GLY A 153 12.64 3.35 5.04
N VAL A 154 12.33 2.24 5.71
CA VAL A 154 11.44 1.22 5.15
C VAL A 154 10.04 1.79 4.94
N GLY A 155 9.51 2.52 5.91
CA GLY A 155 8.19 3.16 5.78
C GLY A 155 8.15 4.18 4.64
N PHE A 156 9.19 5.00 4.50
CA PHE A 156 9.31 5.97 3.41
C PHE A 156 9.38 5.29 2.03
N LEU A 157 10.23 4.27 1.87
CA LEU A 157 10.37 3.55 0.60
C LEU A 157 9.06 2.86 0.20
N TYR A 158 8.39 2.21 1.14
CA TYR A 158 7.09 1.59 0.90
C TYR A 158 6.08 2.64 0.42
N TRP A 159 5.96 3.75 1.15
CA TRP A 159 5.07 4.83 0.78
C TRP A 159 5.40 5.42 -0.60
N ALA A 160 6.66 5.73 -0.87
CA ALA A 160 7.09 6.34 -2.12
C ALA A 160 6.79 5.49 -3.36
N CYS A 161 6.66 4.17 -3.17
CA CYS A 161 6.31 3.25 -4.25
C CYS A 161 4.80 3.01 -4.41
N VAL A 162 4.03 3.06 -3.32
CA VAL A 162 2.62 2.63 -3.31
C VAL A 162 1.64 3.81 -3.41
N PHE A 163 1.84 4.87 -2.62
CA PHE A 163 0.88 5.99 -2.60
C PHE A 163 0.69 6.70 -3.93
N PRO A 164 1.74 6.92 -4.75
CA PRO A 164 1.58 7.57 -6.04
C PRO A 164 0.76 6.78 -7.05
N ASN A 165 0.38 5.56 -6.72
CA ASN A 165 -0.39 4.69 -7.61
C ASN A 165 -1.91 4.79 -7.39
N HIS A 166 -2.33 5.13 -6.17
CA HIS A 166 -3.74 5.18 -5.76
C HIS A 166 -4.18 6.57 -5.32
N ASP A 167 -3.35 7.25 -4.55
CA ASP A 167 -3.62 8.60 -4.03
C ASP A 167 -2.99 9.63 -4.97
N THR A 168 -3.48 9.74 -6.21
CA THR A 168 -2.94 10.60 -7.27
C THR A 168 -4.04 11.30 -8.05
N ASP A 169 -3.68 12.34 -8.79
CA ASP A 169 -4.59 13.09 -9.65
C ASP A 169 -5.09 12.29 -10.89
N LEU A 170 -4.57 11.10 -11.12
CA LEU A 170 -5.00 10.22 -12.21
C LEU A 170 -5.92 9.08 -11.77
N ALA A 171 -5.82 8.61 -10.52
CA ALA A 171 -6.63 7.50 -10.03
C ALA A 171 -7.96 8.01 -9.47
N GLU A 172 -9.06 7.39 -9.88
CA GLU A 172 -10.39 7.74 -9.44
C GLU A 172 -10.64 7.36 -7.97
N GLN A 173 -11.51 8.10 -7.32
CA GLN A 173 -11.98 7.85 -5.95
C GLN A 173 -13.50 7.74 -5.98
N SER A 174 -14.05 6.64 -5.46
CA SER A 174 -15.48 6.36 -5.51
C SER A 174 -16.10 6.22 -4.13
N SER A 175 -17.39 6.51 -4.03
CA SER A 175 -18.22 6.10 -2.90
C SER A 175 -18.89 4.75 -3.18
N ILE A 176 -19.39 4.10 -2.14
CA ILE A 176 -20.14 2.85 -2.32
C ILE A 176 -21.43 3.09 -3.10
N GLU A 177 -22.05 4.23 -2.92
CA GLU A 177 -23.28 4.63 -3.59
C GLU A 177 -23.07 4.82 -5.10
N GLU A 178 -21.88 5.24 -5.52
CA GLU A 178 -21.52 5.43 -6.93
C GLU A 178 -21.25 4.11 -7.67
N VAL A 179 -20.82 3.07 -6.98
CA VAL A 179 -20.51 1.75 -7.56
C VAL A 179 -21.64 0.75 -7.36
N GLN A 180 -22.46 0.90 -6.34
CA GLN A 180 -23.56 -0.01 -6.05
C GLN A 180 -24.67 0.09 -7.10
N GLY A 181 -25.06 -1.05 -7.66
CA GLY A 181 -26.14 -1.10 -8.68
C GLY A 181 -25.69 -0.80 -10.10
N LYS A 182 -24.43 -0.49 -10.33
CA LYS A 182 -23.83 -0.50 -11.67
C LYS A 182 -23.28 -1.90 -11.94
N GLU A 183 -23.52 -2.44 -13.14
CA GLU A 183 -22.76 -3.57 -13.67
C GLU A 183 -21.33 -3.10 -13.96
N ALA A 184 -20.57 -2.84 -12.89
CA ALA A 184 -19.19 -2.40 -13.03
C ALA A 184 -18.34 -3.64 -13.32
N ASP A 185 -17.71 -3.66 -14.47
CA ASP A 185 -16.60 -4.60 -14.75
C ASP A 185 -15.52 -4.37 -13.69
N TRP A 186 -15.23 -5.40 -12.89
CA TRP A 186 -14.20 -5.34 -11.86
C TRP A 186 -12.85 -4.94 -12.46
N GLY A 187 -12.51 -5.44 -13.65
CA GLY A 187 -11.25 -5.11 -14.32
C GLY A 187 -11.18 -3.62 -14.69
N GLU A 188 -12.26 -3.06 -15.24
CA GLU A 188 -12.32 -1.62 -15.53
C GLU A 188 -12.20 -0.79 -14.26
N HIS A 189 -12.85 -1.21 -13.17
CA HIS A 189 -12.72 -0.55 -11.86
C HIS A 189 -11.26 -0.51 -11.40
N GLN A 190 -10.54 -1.64 -11.46
CA GLN A 190 -9.12 -1.69 -11.06
C GLN A 190 -8.25 -0.74 -11.90
N ILE A 191 -8.50 -0.67 -13.21
CA ILE A 191 -7.76 0.20 -14.14
C ILE A 191 -7.98 1.69 -13.81
N ARG A 192 -9.24 2.09 -13.57
CA ARG A 192 -9.59 3.49 -13.27
C ARG A 192 -9.09 3.97 -11.90
N HIS A 193 -9.02 3.06 -10.93
CA HIS A 193 -8.67 3.38 -9.55
C HIS A 193 -7.19 3.11 -9.21
N SER A 194 -6.38 2.88 -10.24
CA SER A 194 -4.94 2.67 -10.14
C SER A 194 -4.21 3.46 -11.22
N SER A 195 -2.93 3.72 -10.99
CA SER A 195 -2.06 4.32 -12.00
C SER A 195 -0.67 3.70 -11.98
N ASN A 196 -0.05 3.64 -13.12
CA ASN A 196 1.34 3.25 -13.30
C ASN A 196 2.27 4.46 -13.29
N PHE A 197 3.57 4.24 -13.11
CA PHE A 197 4.59 5.24 -13.39
C PHE A 197 5.82 4.65 -14.08
N ARG A 198 6.46 5.43 -14.94
CA ARG A 198 7.65 4.99 -15.69
C ARG A 198 8.91 5.17 -14.87
N ILE A 199 9.71 4.13 -14.83
CA ILE A 199 11.10 4.11 -14.32
C ILE A 199 11.92 3.15 -15.19
N PRO A 200 13.27 3.21 -15.15
CA PRO A 200 14.11 2.22 -15.79
C PRO A 200 13.82 0.79 -15.32
N ASP A 201 13.82 -0.18 -16.22
CA ASP A 201 13.43 -1.56 -15.96
C ASP A 201 14.21 -2.21 -14.81
N PHE A 202 15.48 -1.90 -14.67
CA PHE A 202 16.28 -2.43 -13.56
C PHE A 202 15.79 -1.93 -12.20
N LEU A 203 15.31 -0.69 -12.09
CA LEU A 203 14.70 -0.15 -10.86
C LEU A 203 13.34 -0.80 -10.59
N SER A 204 12.55 -1.05 -11.63
CA SER A 204 11.29 -1.76 -11.51
C SER A 204 11.48 -3.14 -10.86
N TYR A 205 12.55 -3.84 -11.23
CA TYR A 205 12.89 -5.12 -10.61
C TYR A 205 13.17 -4.99 -9.09
N PHE A 206 13.93 -3.97 -8.68
CA PHE A 206 14.26 -3.74 -7.27
C PHE A 206 13.06 -3.35 -6.41
N ILE A 207 12.09 -2.64 -6.96
CA ILE A 207 10.86 -2.29 -6.24
C ILE A 207 9.74 -3.33 -6.42
N GLY A 208 10.06 -4.53 -6.94
CA GLY A 208 9.10 -5.62 -7.10
C GLY A 208 7.97 -5.34 -8.09
N GLY A 209 8.21 -4.47 -9.09
CA GLY A 209 7.21 -4.13 -10.12
C GLY A 209 6.09 -3.21 -9.63
N MET A 210 6.23 -2.55 -8.48
CA MET A 210 5.19 -1.65 -7.91
C MET A 210 4.85 -0.46 -8.81
N ASN A 211 5.68 -0.16 -9.81
CA ASN A 211 5.40 0.84 -10.83
C ASN A 211 4.39 0.38 -11.89
N TYR A 212 4.00 -0.91 -11.89
CA TYR A 212 2.96 -1.52 -12.72
C TYR A 212 1.73 -1.85 -11.86
N GLN A 213 1.14 -0.84 -11.25
CA GLN A 213 0.07 -1.04 -10.26
C GLN A 213 -1.22 -1.56 -10.88
N ILE A 214 -1.56 -1.11 -12.09
CA ILE A 214 -2.72 -1.59 -12.83
C ILE A 214 -2.61 -3.10 -13.06
N GLU A 215 -1.45 -3.57 -13.52
CA GLU A 215 -1.19 -4.98 -13.77
C GLU A 215 -1.13 -5.79 -12.47
N HIS A 216 -0.63 -5.18 -11.40
CA HIS A 216 -0.65 -5.80 -10.07
C HIS A 216 -2.09 -6.01 -9.57
N HIS A 217 -2.98 -5.06 -9.75
CA HIS A 217 -4.38 -5.17 -9.37
C HIS A 217 -5.15 -6.20 -10.22
N LEU A 218 -4.92 -6.19 -11.53
CA LEU A 218 -5.57 -7.15 -12.45
C LEU A 218 -5.05 -8.58 -12.28
N PHE A 219 -3.75 -8.75 -12.00
CA PHE A 219 -3.07 -10.04 -11.97
C PHE A 219 -2.18 -10.22 -10.73
N PRO A 220 -2.73 -10.12 -9.51
CA PRO A 220 -1.93 -10.05 -8.29
C PRO A 220 -1.10 -11.32 -8.00
N THR A 221 -1.43 -12.44 -8.61
CA THR A 221 -0.71 -13.72 -8.46
C THR A 221 0.39 -13.93 -9.49
N VAL A 222 0.47 -13.06 -10.51
CA VAL A 222 1.49 -13.14 -11.55
C VAL A 222 2.79 -12.51 -11.05
N HIS A 223 3.93 -13.15 -11.34
CA HIS A 223 5.23 -12.61 -10.95
C HIS A 223 5.51 -11.29 -11.66
N PRO A 224 5.96 -10.23 -10.95
CA PRO A 224 6.14 -8.87 -11.50
C PRO A 224 7.04 -8.78 -12.74
N ARG A 225 7.95 -9.72 -12.95
CA ARG A 225 8.79 -9.78 -14.18
C ARG A 225 7.97 -9.82 -15.48
N HIS A 226 6.70 -10.24 -15.41
CA HIS A 226 5.82 -10.34 -16.56
C HIS A 226 4.99 -9.06 -16.77
N TYR A 227 4.93 -8.17 -15.79
CA TYR A 227 4.13 -6.95 -15.86
C TYR A 227 4.48 -6.05 -17.05
N PRO A 228 5.75 -5.85 -17.47
CA PRO A 228 6.05 -5.06 -18.66
C PRO A 228 5.41 -5.59 -19.97
N ALA A 229 5.29 -6.91 -20.08
CA ALA A 229 4.64 -7.53 -21.25
C ALA A 229 3.11 -7.46 -21.13
N ILE A 230 2.56 -7.66 -19.93
CA ILE A 230 1.13 -7.57 -19.64
C ILE A 230 0.65 -6.14 -19.83
N ALA A 231 1.40 -5.14 -19.37
CA ALA A 231 1.05 -3.73 -19.48
C ALA A 231 0.79 -3.29 -20.93
N LYS A 232 1.59 -3.76 -21.88
CA LYS A 232 1.36 -3.49 -23.30
C LYS A 232 0.01 -4.02 -23.79
N ILE A 233 -0.34 -5.26 -23.39
CA ILE A 233 -1.61 -5.90 -23.76
C ILE A 233 -2.78 -5.14 -23.11
N VAL A 234 -2.65 -4.78 -21.83
CA VAL A 234 -3.69 -4.04 -21.10
C VAL A 234 -3.87 -2.65 -21.71
N GLU A 235 -2.78 -1.92 -22.02
CA GLU A 235 -2.83 -0.61 -22.66
C GLU A 235 -3.53 -0.66 -24.03
N GLU A 236 -3.19 -1.65 -24.87
CA GLU A 236 -3.84 -1.88 -26.17
C GLU A 236 -5.33 -2.19 -26.04
N GLU A 237 -5.71 -3.02 -25.08
CA GLU A 237 -7.11 -3.40 -24.84
C GLU A 237 -7.92 -2.23 -24.27
N CYS A 238 -7.33 -1.45 -23.37
CA CYS A 238 -7.92 -0.21 -22.88
C CYS A 238 -8.18 0.78 -23.99
N ALA A 239 -7.22 0.96 -24.91
CA ALA A 239 -7.38 1.85 -26.07
C ALA A 239 -8.53 1.42 -26.99
N LYS A 240 -8.68 0.11 -27.25
CA LYS A 240 -9.80 -0.44 -28.03
C LYS A 240 -11.17 -0.21 -27.40
N ARG A 241 -11.24 -0.25 -26.06
CA ARG A 241 -12.50 -0.11 -25.30
C ARG A 241 -12.79 1.31 -24.85
N GLY A 242 -11.88 2.27 -25.09
CA GLY A 242 -12.01 3.64 -24.59
C GLY A 242 -11.88 3.75 -23.07
N ILE A 243 -11.21 2.80 -22.42
CA ILE A 243 -10.91 2.83 -20.99
C ILE A 243 -9.60 3.60 -20.76
N PRO A 244 -9.54 4.59 -19.86
CA PRO A 244 -8.32 5.31 -19.59
C PRO A 244 -7.28 4.40 -18.89
N HIS A 245 -6.09 4.27 -19.50
CA HIS A 245 -4.95 3.59 -18.89
C HIS A 245 -3.96 4.64 -18.38
N HIS A 246 -3.95 4.85 -17.06
CA HIS A 246 -3.23 5.95 -16.43
C HIS A 246 -1.76 5.59 -16.16
N THR A 247 -0.84 6.30 -16.81
CA THR A 247 0.60 6.13 -16.60
C THR A 247 1.30 7.48 -16.46
N HIS A 248 1.87 7.75 -15.31
CA HIS A 248 2.72 8.91 -15.09
C HIS A 248 4.05 8.80 -15.87
N LYS A 249 4.51 9.92 -16.43
CA LYS A 249 5.73 9.98 -17.26
C LYS A 249 7.01 9.57 -16.50
N SER A 250 7.01 9.68 -15.18
CA SER A 250 8.11 9.26 -14.30
C SER A 250 7.62 9.13 -12.86
N TRP A 251 8.45 8.55 -12.00
CA TRP A 251 8.20 8.52 -10.56
C TRP A 251 8.03 9.93 -9.95
N PHE A 252 8.81 10.91 -10.40
CA PHE A 252 8.64 12.30 -9.93
C PHE A 252 7.30 12.91 -10.33
N HIS A 253 6.78 12.57 -11.51
CA HIS A 253 5.44 13.00 -11.93
C HIS A 253 4.35 12.32 -11.08
N ALA A 254 4.54 11.06 -10.71
CA ALA A 254 3.62 10.34 -9.84
C ALA A 254 3.61 10.96 -8.42
N LEU A 255 4.78 11.30 -7.87
CA LEU A 255 4.86 12.05 -6.61
C LEU A 255 4.20 13.43 -6.70
N ALA A 256 4.40 14.14 -7.82
CA ALA A 256 3.72 15.43 -8.04
C ALA A 256 2.19 15.27 -8.14
N GLY A 257 1.72 14.19 -8.77
CA GLY A 257 0.30 13.82 -8.83
C GLY A 257 -0.26 13.53 -7.43
N ASN A 258 0.47 12.76 -6.63
CA ASN A 258 0.11 12.52 -5.23
C ASN A 258 0.05 13.83 -4.41
N PHE A 259 1.03 14.72 -4.58
CA PHE A 259 1.01 16.03 -3.93
C PHE A 259 -0.22 16.85 -4.30
N LYS A 260 -0.56 16.92 -5.61
CA LYS A 260 -1.75 17.61 -6.10
C LYS A 260 -3.03 17.03 -5.50
N HIS A 261 -3.12 15.69 -5.47
CA HIS A 261 -4.25 14.99 -4.86
C HIS A 261 -4.41 15.36 -3.38
N LEU A 262 -3.35 15.23 -2.57
CA LEU A 262 -3.39 15.60 -1.15
C LEU A 262 -3.73 17.08 -0.94
N TYR A 263 -3.24 17.95 -1.82
CA TYR A 263 -3.60 19.38 -1.79
C TYR A 263 -5.07 19.60 -2.12
N ALA A 264 -5.62 18.97 -3.17
CA ALA A 264 -7.04 19.06 -3.51
C ALA A 264 -7.92 18.56 -2.35
N MET A 265 -7.55 17.42 -1.75
CA MET A 265 -8.25 16.86 -0.60
C MET A 265 -8.19 17.79 0.63
N SER A 266 -7.13 18.58 0.80
CA SER A 266 -7.02 19.57 1.90
C SER A 266 -7.96 20.78 1.75
N LYS A 267 -8.40 21.06 0.53
CA LYS A 267 -9.30 22.21 0.22
C LYS A 267 -10.77 21.83 0.19
N GLY A 268 -11.12 20.57 0.38
CA GLY A 268 -12.50 20.10 0.29
C GLY A 268 -13.07 20.10 -1.13
N LYS A 269 -12.26 20.29 -2.15
CA LYS A 269 -12.69 20.18 -3.55
C LYS A 269 -12.97 18.72 -3.86
N LYS A 270 -14.10 18.42 -4.52
CA LYS A 270 -14.29 17.19 -5.29
C LYS A 270 -13.46 17.34 -6.55
N GLU A 271 -12.69 16.31 -6.89
CA GLU A 271 -12.07 16.20 -8.20
C GLU A 271 -13.11 15.94 -9.28
#